data_d49601e860d8daaeee6b411f0e5fdcfd
#
_entry.id   d49601e860d8daaeee6b411f0e5fdcfd
#
_cell.length_a   1.000
_cell.length_b   1.000
_cell.length_c   1.000
_cell.angle_alpha   90.00
_cell.angle_beta   90.00
_cell.angle_gamma   90.00
#
_symmetry.space_group_name_H-M   'P 1'
#
loop_
_entity.id
_entity.type
_entity.pdbx_description
1 polymer ?
#
loop_
_entity_poly.entity_id
_entity_poly.type
_entity_poly.pdbx_seq_one_letter_code
_entity_poly.pdbx_strand_id
1 'polypeptide(L)'
;MESENLIIRKSVFDDCEIFTKWEQQDYVKEFLTINKERTYEEVVREFITREQDPSKEQYTIILKNKGPIGRVYLSNISREFDFIDITRIYIGEKKYLGKGYGRECMEVLLDYCFNELKMERVTLDHYTGNLAGNLYLKLGFKYEGIMRHSAKKDCKYYDLHLMSMLREEYKNIQIVKSN
;
A
#
# COMPACT_ATOMS: atom_id res chain seq x y z
N MET A 1 -5.78 -12.68 -4.11
CA MET A 1 -6.79 -11.65 -4.42
C MET A 1 -6.69 -11.32 -5.91
N GLU A 2 -7.80 -11.00 -6.57
CA GLU A 2 -7.77 -10.62 -8.00
C GLU A 2 -8.93 -9.69 -8.37
N SER A 3 -8.77 -8.99 -9.48
CA SER A 3 -9.75 -8.14 -10.12
C SER A 3 -9.81 -8.42 -11.62
N GLU A 4 -10.44 -7.54 -12.39
CA GLU A 4 -10.48 -7.67 -13.85
C GLU A 4 -9.08 -7.74 -14.47
N ASN A 5 -8.20 -6.81 -14.09
CA ASN A 5 -6.86 -6.67 -14.68
C ASN A 5 -5.72 -7.19 -13.81
N LEU A 6 -5.93 -7.31 -12.49
CA LEU A 6 -4.84 -7.55 -11.54
C LEU A 6 -4.98 -8.90 -10.82
N ILE A 7 -3.82 -9.48 -10.50
CA ILE A 7 -3.65 -10.51 -9.47
C ILE A 7 -2.74 -9.91 -8.38
N ILE A 8 -3.18 -9.96 -7.14
CA ILE A 8 -2.40 -9.55 -5.96
C ILE A 8 -2.07 -10.81 -5.17
N ARG A 9 -0.84 -11.29 -5.35
CA ARG A 9 -0.36 -12.51 -4.68
C ARG A 9 0.63 -12.19 -3.57
N LYS A 10 0.79 -13.09 -2.62
CA LYS A 10 1.90 -13.03 -1.65
C LYS A 10 3.21 -12.87 -2.42
N SER A 11 4.07 -11.97 -1.93
CA SER A 11 5.41 -11.81 -2.49
C SER A 11 6.26 -13.06 -2.23
N VAL A 12 7.16 -13.36 -3.14
CA VAL A 12 8.14 -14.43 -2.99
C VAL A 12 9.55 -13.85 -3.03
N PHE A 13 10.54 -14.63 -2.63
CA PHE A 13 11.93 -14.17 -2.54
C PHE A 13 12.44 -13.60 -3.88
N ASP A 14 12.08 -14.23 -5.00
CA ASP A 14 12.50 -13.79 -6.34
C ASP A 14 11.98 -12.40 -6.72
N ASP A 15 10.89 -11.94 -6.08
CA ASP A 15 10.39 -10.57 -6.30
C ASP A 15 11.35 -9.50 -5.76
N CYS A 16 12.28 -9.85 -4.85
CA CYS A 16 13.23 -8.89 -4.28
C CYS A 16 14.08 -8.20 -5.35
N GLU A 17 14.40 -8.90 -6.44
CA GLU A 17 15.16 -8.33 -7.55
C GLU A 17 14.41 -7.17 -8.22
N ILE A 18 13.13 -7.38 -8.55
CA ILE A 18 12.33 -6.35 -9.20
C ILE A 18 11.97 -5.23 -8.22
N PHE A 19 11.73 -5.54 -6.94
CA PHE A 19 11.51 -4.53 -5.91
C PHE A 19 12.71 -3.60 -5.76
N THR A 20 13.93 -4.14 -5.79
CA THR A 20 15.15 -3.33 -5.75
C THR A 20 15.21 -2.36 -6.92
N LYS A 21 14.94 -2.85 -8.14
CA LYS A 21 14.91 -1.99 -9.35
C LYS A 21 13.89 -0.87 -9.24
N TRP A 22 12.70 -1.14 -8.70
CA TRP A 22 11.66 -0.12 -8.52
C TRP A 22 12.00 0.88 -7.41
N GLU A 23 12.49 0.39 -6.27
CA GLU A 23 12.80 1.23 -5.11
C GLU A 23 14.07 2.08 -5.27
N GLN A 24 14.80 1.92 -6.37
CA GLN A 24 15.88 2.81 -6.81
C GLN A 24 15.39 3.96 -7.70
N GLN A 25 14.18 3.91 -8.22
CA GLN A 25 13.63 4.94 -9.09
C GLN A 25 13.12 6.15 -8.28
N ASP A 26 13.45 7.36 -8.73
CA ASP A 26 13.13 8.60 -8.00
C ASP A 26 11.64 8.78 -7.75
N TYR A 27 10.79 8.51 -8.74
CA TYR A 27 9.34 8.65 -8.60
C TYR A 27 8.70 7.64 -7.63
N VAL A 28 9.36 6.49 -7.38
CA VAL A 28 8.95 5.53 -6.34
C VAL A 28 9.43 6.00 -4.98
N LYS A 29 10.69 6.47 -4.90
CA LYS A 29 11.28 6.94 -3.65
C LYS A 29 10.64 8.23 -3.14
N GLU A 30 10.15 9.09 -4.02
CA GLU A 30 9.69 10.43 -3.68
C GLU A 30 8.74 10.44 -2.48
N PHE A 31 7.78 9.53 -2.47
CA PHE A 31 6.73 9.44 -1.45
C PHE A 31 6.83 8.20 -0.55
N LEU A 32 8.02 7.59 -0.47
CA LEU A 32 8.29 6.49 0.44
C LEU A 32 9.44 6.86 1.38
N THR A 33 9.37 6.37 2.62
CA THR A 33 10.46 6.49 3.58
C THR A 33 11.56 5.48 3.20
N ILE A 34 12.21 5.71 2.07
CA ILE A 34 13.30 4.90 1.53
C ILE A 34 14.52 5.81 1.40
N ASN A 35 15.65 5.40 1.97
CA ASN A 35 16.94 6.08 1.81
C ASN A 35 17.40 6.03 0.34
N LYS A 36 18.27 6.97 -0.04
CA LYS A 36 18.68 7.16 -1.45
C LYS A 36 19.27 5.94 -2.14
N GLU A 37 19.99 5.11 -1.41
CA GLU A 37 20.72 3.97 -1.96
C GLU A 37 20.17 2.67 -1.41
N ARG A 38 18.96 2.31 -1.87
CA ARG A 38 18.34 1.04 -1.53
C ARG A 38 19.08 -0.09 -2.23
N THR A 39 19.82 -0.91 -1.48
CA THR A 39 20.53 -2.07 -2.04
C THR A 39 19.64 -3.32 -2.10
N TYR A 40 20.07 -4.30 -2.88
CA TYR A 40 19.39 -5.61 -2.94
C TYR A 40 19.36 -6.29 -1.56
N GLU A 41 20.48 -6.24 -0.84
CA GLU A 41 20.61 -6.83 0.51
C GLU A 41 19.65 -6.20 1.52
N GLU A 42 19.41 -4.89 1.40
CA GLU A 42 18.45 -4.19 2.27
C GLU A 42 17.01 -4.62 1.94
N VAL A 43 16.67 -4.78 0.67
CA VAL A 43 15.36 -5.27 0.24
C VAL A 43 15.13 -6.70 0.70
N VAL A 44 16.13 -7.58 0.53
CA VAL A 44 16.08 -8.97 1.00
C VAL A 44 15.94 -9.04 2.53
N ARG A 45 16.72 -8.25 3.26
CA ARG A 45 16.62 -8.19 4.73
C ARG A 45 15.24 -7.74 5.19
N GLU A 46 14.69 -6.71 4.56
CA GLU A 46 13.33 -6.25 4.84
C GLU A 46 12.31 -7.34 4.52
N PHE A 47 12.43 -8.01 3.39
CA PHE A 47 11.56 -9.10 2.97
C PHE A 47 11.53 -10.23 4.02
N ILE A 48 12.70 -10.75 4.42
CA ILE A 48 12.82 -11.83 5.41
C ILE A 48 12.26 -11.40 6.77
N THR A 49 12.60 -10.19 7.24
CA THR A 49 12.10 -9.67 8.52
C THR A 49 10.58 -9.56 8.54
N ARG A 50 9.96 -9.19 7.43
CA ARG A 50 8.50 -9.10 7.32
C ARG A 50 7.82 -10.45 7.25
N GLU A 51 8.41 -11.43 6.54
CA GLU A 51 7.88 -12.80 6.47
C GLU A 51 7.86 -13.50 7.85
N GLN A 52 8.75 -13.11 8.75
CA GLN A 52 8.83 -13.66 10.11
C GLN A 52 7.87 -12.97 11.10
N ASP A 53 7.23 -11.88 10.72
CA ASP A 53 6.36 -11.08 11.58
C ASP A 53 4.88 -11.34 11.23
N PRO A 54 4.12 -12.04 12.09
CA PRO A 54 2.71 -12.38 11.80
C PRO A 54 1.79 -11.15 11.72
N SER A 55 2.24 -9.99 12.21
CA SER A 55 1.50 -8.74 12.09
C SER A 55 1.73 -8.02 10.75
N LYS A 56 2.43 -8.66 9.81
CA LYS A 56 2.81 -8.09 8.52
C LYS A 56 2.49 -9.02 7.36
N GLU A 57 2.10 -8.42 6.26
CA GLU A 57 1.91 -9.12 4.99
C GLU A 57 2.48 -8.31 3.85
N GLN A 58 3.04 -9.00 2.85
CA GLN A 58 3.59 -8.36 1.66
C GLN A 58 3.09 -9.03 0.39
N TYR A 59 2.77 -8.20 -0.58
CA TYR A 59 2.15 -8.62 -1.82
C TYR A 59 2.80 -7.98 -3.04
N THR A 60 2.80 -8.75 -4.13
CA THR A 60 3.20 -8.31 -5.46
C THR A 60 1.96 -8.10 -6.32
N ILE A 61 1.85 -6.93 -6.93
CA ILE A 61 0.78 -6.59 -7.87
C ILE A 61 1.22 -7.08 -9.25
N ILE A 62 0.44 -7.99 -9.81
CA ILE A 62 0.66 -8.57 -11.14
C ILE A 62 -0.40 -8.02 -12.10
N LEU A 63 0.00 -7.40 -13.19
CA LEU A 63 -0.90 -7.13 -14.31
C LEU A 63 -1.05 -8.39 -15.15
N LYS A 64 -2.28 -8.88 -15.31
CA LYS A 64 -2.58 -10.11 -16.06
C LYS A 64 -1.94 -10.06 -17.46
N ASN A 65 -1.28 -11.15 -17.86
CA ASN A 65 -0.56 -11.29 -19.14
C ASN A 65 0.65 -10.34 -19.35
N LYS A 66 1.09 -9.60 -18.32
CA LYS A 66 2.23 -8.66 -18.39
C LYS A 66 3.28 -8.90 -17.30
N GLY A 67 2.90 -9.43 -16.14
CA GLY A 67 3.80 -9.69 -15.02
C GLY A 67 3.75 -8.63 -13.91
N PRO A 68 4.76 -8.63 -13.01
CA PRO A 68 4.79 -7.74 -11.86
C PRO A 68 4.80 -6.27 -12.25
N ILE A 69 3.99 -5.44 -11.58
CA ILE A 69 3.89 -4.00 -11.81
C ILE A 69 3.97 -3.15 -10.56
N GLY A 70 3.92 -3.74 -9.37
CA GLY A 70 3.92 -2.97 -8.12
C GLY A 70 3.98 -3.85 -6.88
N ARG A 71 3.97 -3.21 -5.72
CA ARG A 71 4.15 -3.84 -4.41
C ARG A 71 3.19 -3.26 -3.38
N VAL A 72 2.76 -4.09 -2.42
CA VAL A 72 1.95 -3.69 -1.27
C VAL A 72 2.58 -4.23 0.01
N TYR A 73 2.56 -3.41 1.07
CA TYR A 73 2.77 -3.83 2.45
C TYR A 73 1.55 -3.54 3.30
N LEU A 74 1.13 -4.54 4.03
CA LEU A 74 0.22 -4.43 5.15
C LEU A 74 1.00 -4.62 6.43
N SER A 75 0.72 -3.85 7.46
CA SER A 75 1.34 -3.98 8.78
C SER A 75 0.35 -3.70 9.90
N ASN A 76 0.83 -3.84 11.13
CA ASN A 76 0.01 -3.66 12.32
C ASN A 76 -1.29 -4.48 12.28
N ILE A 77 -1.24 -5.68 11.69
CA ILE A 77 -2.40 -6.57 11.61
C ILE A 77 -2.71 -7.06 13.03
N SER A 78 -3.76 -6.51 13.62
CA SER A 78 -4.22 -6.87 14.95
C SER A 78 -5.56 -7.60 14.87
N ARG A 79 -5.58 -8.85 15.31
CA ARG A 79 -6.81 -9.64 15.44
C ARG A 79 -7.57 -9.35 16.73
N GLU A 80 -6.90 -8.76 17.70
CA GLU A 80 -7.50 -8.35 18.97
C GLU A 80 -8.35 -7.08 18.81
N PHE A 81 -7.88 -6.16 17.96
CA PHE A 81 -8.55 -4.87 17.74
C PHE A 81 -9.18 -4.74 16.35
N ASP A 82 -9.14 -5.78 15.53
CA ASP A 82 -9.65 -5.82 14.15
C ASP A 82 -9.16 -4.64 13.29
N PHE A 83 -7.86 -4.37 13.36
CA PHE A 83 -7.26 -3.21 12.74
C PHE A 83 -6.07 -3.60 11.87
N ILE A 84 -5.85 -2.89 10.75
CA ILE A 84 -4.78 -3.10 9.80
C ILE A 84 -4.34 -1.78 9.16
N ASP A 85 -3.05 -1.69 8.83
CA ASP A 85 -2.46 -0.54 8.15
C ASP A 85 -1.95 -0.90 6.75
N ILE A 86 -2.31 -0.11 5.74
CA ILE A 86 -1.73 -0.18 4.40
C ILE A 86 -0.49 0.72 4.39
N THR A 87 0.62 0.16 4.85
CA THR A 87 1.87 0.91 5.08
C THR A 87 2.55 1.37 3.81
N ARG A 88 2.42 0.59 2.74
CA ARG A 88 3.06 0.90 1.44
C ARG A 88 2.26 0.32 0.30
N ILE A 89 1.99 1.14 -0.71
CA ILE A 89 1.49 0.72 -2.01
C ILE A 89 2.11 1.58 -3.09
N TYR A 90 2.63 0.96 -4.13
CA TYR A 90 3.11 1.69 -5.31
C TYR A 90 3.03 0.84 -6.58
N ILE A 91 2.92 1.53 -7.73
CA ILE A 91 3.17 0.97 -9.05
C ILE A 91 4.62 1.26 -9.41
N GLY A 92 5.42 0.22 -9.57
CA GLY A 92 6.86 0.29 -9.82
C GLY A 92 7.24 0.51 -11.28
N GLU A 93 6.32 0.32 -12.22
CA GLU A 93 6.55 0.49 -13.65
C GLU A 93 5.91 1.79 -14.14
N LYS A 94 6.73 2.79 -14.47
CA LYS A 94 6.29 4.14 -14.88
C LYS A 94 5.24 4.14 -16.00
N LYS A 95 5.37 3.21 -16.96
CA LYS A 95 4.42 3.07 -18.08
C LYS A 95 2.99 2.69 -17.66
N TYR A 96 2.80 2.24 -16.42
CA TYR A 96 1.50 1.86 -15.86
C TYR A 96 0.93 2.89 -14.89
N LEU A 97 1.65 3.99 -14.60
CA LEU A 97 1.13 5.08 -13.80
C LEU A 97 -0.03 5.79 -14.53
N GLY A 98 -0.99 6.29 -13.76
CA GLY A 98 -2.16 7.01 -14.30
C GLY A 98 -3.18 6.16 -15.06
N LYS A 99 -3.02 4.83 -15.11
CA LYS A 99 -3.92 3.91 -15.83
C LYS A 99 -5.01 3.28 -14.95
N GLY A 100 -5.15 3.73 -13.71
CA GLY A 100 -6.17 3.23 -12.80
C GLY A 100 -5.74 2.01 -11.95
N TYR A 101 -4.63 1.35 -12.24
CA TYR A 101 -4.22 0.13 -11.52
C TYR A 101 -3.99 0.33 -10.03
N GLY A 102 -3.52 1.49 -9.60
CA GLY A 102 -3.40 1.80 -8.17
C GLY A 102 -4.76 1.84 -7.47
N ARG A 103 -5.78 2.40 -8.13
CA ARG A 103 -7.16 2.41 -7.64
C ARG A 103 -7.73 1.00 -7.58
N GLU A 104 -7.61 0.25 -8.66
CA GLU A 104 -8.09 -1.14 -8.76
C GLU A 104 -7.45 -2.03 -7.68
N CYS A 105 -6.14 -1.87 -7.45
CA CYS A 105 -5.43 -2.56 -6.37
C CYS A 105 -5.99 -2.21 -4.99
N MET A 106 -6.21 -0.93 -4.71
CA MET A 106 -6.79 -0.48 -3.44
C MET A 106 -8.20 -1.02 -3.22
N GLU A 107 -9.05 -1.06 -4.25
CA GLU A 107 -10.40 -1.63 -4.16
C GLU A 107 -10.36 -3.11 -3.78
N VAL A 108 -9.46 -3.90 -4.37
CA VAL A 108 -9.24 -5.32 -4.03
C VAL A 108 -8.70 -5.49 -2.60
N LEU A 109 -7.77 -4.63 -2.19
CA LEU A 109 -7.21 -4.67 -0.83
C LEU A 109 -8.27 -4.33 0.23
N LEU A 110 -9.13 -3.36 -0.02
CA LEU A 110 -10.22 -3.00 0.89
C LEU A 110 -11.22 -4.14 1.02
N ASP A 111 -11.56 -4.81 -0.07
CA ASP A 111 -12.42 -5.99 -0.05
C ASP A 111 -11.80 -7.10 0.81
N TYR A 112 -10.52 -7.40 0.60
CA TYR A 112 -9.76 -8.34 1.41
C TYR A 112 -9.76 -7.99 2.90
N CYS A 113 -9.44 -6.74 3.22
CA CYS A 113 -9.38 -6.28 4.62
C CYS A 113 -10.73 -6.39 5.33
N PHE A 114 -11.81 -5.92 4.69
CA PHE A 114 -13.11 -5.85 5.33
C PHE A 114 -13.92 -7.16 5.23
N ASN A 115 -13.87 -7.85 4.09
CA ASN A 115 -14.71 -9.01 3.84
C ASN A 115 -14.02 -10.34 4.12
N GLU A 116 -12.71 -10.48 3.90
CA GLU A 116 -11.98 -11.72 4.20
C GLU A 116 -11.34 -11.66 5.59
N LEU A 117 -10.55 -10.64 5.89
CA LEU A 117 -9.89 -10.48 7.18
C LEU A 117 -10.83 -10.03 8.30
N LYS A 118 -12.03 -9.52 7.98
CA LYS A 118 -13.02 -9.02 8.94
C LYS A 118 -12.51 -7.87 9.81
N MET A 119 -11.64 -7.01 9.26
CA MET A 119 -11.15 -5.84 9.98
C MET A 119 -12.25 -4.82 10.22
N GLU A 120 -12.22 -4.14 11.37
CA GLU A 120 -13.11 -3.03 11.69
C GLU A 120 -12.58 -1.71 11.13
N ARG A 121 -11.23 -1.58 11.08
CA ARG A 121 -10.56 -0.36 10.70
C ARG A 121 -9.37 -0.63 9.79
N VAL A 122 -9.30 0.11 8.68
CA VAL A 122 -8.14 0.17 7.79
C VAL A 122 -7.55 1.56 7.84
N THR A 123 -6.24 1.68 8.10
CA THR A 123 -5.51 2.95 8.09
C THR A 123 -4.51 3.00 6.95
N LEU A 124 -4.12 4.19 6.62
CA LEU A 124 -2.96 4.51 5.79
C LEU A 124 -2.47 5.93 6.10
N ASP A 125 -1.25 6.21 5.70
CA ASP A 125 -0.75 7.58 5.67
C ASP A 125 -0.13 7.94 4.32
N HIS A 126 0.07 9.21 4.09
CA HIS A 126 0.79 9.71 2.92
C HIS A 126 1.52 11.03 3.22
N TYR A 127 2.61 11.26 2.51
CA TYR A 127 3.36 12.51 2.59
C TYR A 127 2.54 13.71 2.12
N THR A 128 2.76 14.87 2.72
CA THR A 128 2.27 16.14 2.18
C THR A 128 2.70 16.29 0.72
N GLY A 129 1.74 16.65 -0.15
CA GLY A 129 1.98 16.78 -1.60
C GLY A 129 1.84 15.50 -2.42
N ASN A 130 1.67 14.33 -1.78
CA ASN A 130 1.41 13.09 -2.50
C ASN A 130 -0.01 13.08 -3.10
N LEU A 131 -0.11 12.99 -4.42
CA LEU A 131 -1.39 12.95 -5.14
C LEU A 131 -2.26 11.73 -4.79
N ALA A 132 -1.68 10.69 -4.20
CA ALA A 132 -2.41 9.51 -3.74
C ALA A 132 -3.47 9.85 -2.68
N GLY A 133 -3.30 10.93 -1.90
CA GLY A 133 -4.31 11.42 -0.96
C GLY A 133 -5.67 11.68 -1.62
N ASN A 134 -5.68 12.23 -2.85
CA ASN A 134 -6.91 12.42 -3.61
C ASN A 134 -7.58 11.09 -4.02
N LEU A 135 -6.79 10.07 -4.28
CA LEU A 135 -7.30 8.73 -4.57
C LEU A 135 -7.97 8.14 -3.32
N TYR A 136 -7.33 8.25 -2.17
CA TYR A 136 -7.85 7.72 -0.91
C TYR A 136 -9.18 8.39 -0.51
N LEU A 137 -9.28 9.70 -0.66
CA LEU A 137 -10.55 10.42 -0.48
C LEU A 137 -11.66 9.91 -1.41
N LYS A 138 -11.34 9.70 -2.71
CA LYS A 138 -12.30 9.16 -3.70
C LYS A 138 -12.69 7.70 -3.42
N LEU A 139 -11.87 6.94 -2.72
CA LEU A 139 -12.19 5.59 -2.26
C LEU A 139 -13.05 5.58 -1.00
N GLY A 140 -13.17 6.73 -0.31
CA GLY A 140 -13.99 6.90 0.88
C GLY A 140 -13.22 6.92 2.20
N PHE A 141 -11.88 6.95 2.16
CA PHE A 141 -11.09 7.19 3.37
C PHE A 141 -11.40 8.56 3.94
N LYS A 142 -11.47 8.66 5.25
CA LYS A 142 -11.62 9.91 5.98
C LYS A 142 -10.29 10.40 6.50
N TYR A 143 -10.08 11.69 6.42
CA TYR A 143 -8.91 12.35 6.97
C TYR A 143 -9.01 12.45 8.49
N GLU A 144 -7.95 12.07 9.23
CA GLU A 144 -7.94 12.09 10.69
C GLU A 144 -6.99 13.14 11.27
N GLY A 145 -5.96 13.52 10.53
CA GLY A 145 -5.03 14.54 11.01
C GLY A 145 -3.63 14.48 10.42
N ILE A 146 -2.74 15.31 10.95
CA ILE A 146 -1.34 15.39 10.55
C ILE A 146 -0.46 14.87 11.67
N MET A 147 0.38 13.91 11.34
CA MET A 147 1.51 13.49 12.17
C MET A 147 2.72 14.35 11.80
N ARG A 148 2.95 15.43 12.57
CA ARG A 148 4.02 16.38 12.28
C ARG A 148 5.38 15.77 12.47
N HIS A 149 6.31 15.97 11.49
CA HIS A 149 7.68 15.47 11.50
C HIS A 149 7.78 13.95 11.73
N SER A 150 6.78 13.19 11.27
CA SER A 150 6.67 11.75 11.49
C SER A 150 7.62 10.93 10.62
N ALA A 151 8.09 11.48 9.52
CA ALA A 151 9.08 10.83 8.67
C ALA A 151 10.35 11.69 8.54
N LYS A 152 11.51 11.02 8.38
CA LYS A 152 12.78 11.67 8.10
C LYS A 152 13.43 11.06 6.88
N LYS A 153 13.80 11.90 5.91
CA LYS A 153 14.48 11.48 4.70
C LYS A 153 15.46 12.57 4.27
N ASP A 154 16.67 12.21 3.88
CA ASP A 154 17.72 13.15 3.45
C ASP A 154 17.93 14.30 4.45
N CYS A 155 17.99 13.99 5.74
CA CYS A 155 18.09 14.95 6.85
C CYS A 155 16.94 15.96 6.96
N LYS A 156 15.84 15.79 6.21
CA LYS A 156 14.63 16.62 6.29
C LYS A 156 13.50 15.86 6.97
N TYR A 157 12.70 16.58 7.75
CA TYR A 157 11.48 16.04 8.36
C TYR A 157 10.27 16.31 7.46
N TYR A 158 9.35 15.37 7.46
CA TYR A 158 8.14 15.40 6.66
C TYR A 158 6.93 15.10 7.53
N ASP A 159 5.85 15.79 7.24
CA ASP A 159 4.55 15.53 7.83
C ASP A 159 3.83 14.43 7.04
N LEU A 160 3.15 13.55 7.77
CA LEU A 160 2.30 12.52 7.19
C LEU A 160 0.83 12.81 7.49
N HIS A 161 -0.01 12.64 6.51
CA HIS A 161 -1.45 12.77 6.61
C HIS A 161 -2.06 11.42 6.91
N LEU A 162 -2.65 11.27 8.09
CA LEU A 162 -3.31 10.04 8.53
C LEU A 162 -4.74 9.99 8.00
N MET A 163 -5.12 8.85 7.43
CA MET A 163 -6.45 8.57 6.92
C MET A 163 -6.92 7.19 7.36
N SER A 164 -8.23 7.01 7.47
CA SER A 164 -8.82 5.73 7.82
C SER A 164 -10.13 5.48 7.09
N MET A 165 -10.54 4.21 7.07
CA MET A 165 -11.86 3.76 6.68
C MET A 165 -12.36 2.74 7.70
N LEU A 166 -13.61 2.86 8.13
CA LEU A 166 -14.29 1.90 9.00
C LEU A 166 -15.12 0.92 8.17
N ARG A 167 -15.36 -0.26 8.72
CA ARG A 167 -16.15 -1.30 8.05
C ARG A 167 -17.55 -0.84 7.62
N GLU A 168 -18.22 -0.08 8.46
CA GLU A 168 -19.54 0.46 8.15
C GLU A 168 -19.51 1.43 6.97
N GLU A 169 -18.48 2.28 6.90
CA GLU A 169 -18.28 3.21 5.79
C GLU A 169 -18.04 2.47 4.48
N TYR A 170 -17.21 1.43 4.52
CA TYR A 170 -16.98 0.56 3.36
C TYR A 170 -18.27 -0.11 2.86
N LYS A 171 -19.08 -0.69 3.77
CA LYS A 171 -20.36 -1.29 3.42
C LYS A 171 -21.29 -0.30 2.73
N ASN A 172 -21.41 0.92 3.25
CA ASN A 172 -22.26 1.96 2.67
C ASN A 172 -21.81 2.34 1.25
N ILE A 173 -20.51 2.41 1.00
CA ILE A 173 -19.95 2.65 -0.34
C ILE A 173 -20.31 1.51 -1.30
N GLN A 174 -20.24 0.25 -0.86
CA GLN A 174 -20.60 -0.90 -1.71
C GLN A 174 -22.09 -0.93 -2.07
N ILE A 175 -22.97 -0.59 -1.15
CA ILE A 175 -24.41 -0.48 -1.40
C ILE A 175 -24.71 0.56 -2.49
N VAL A 176 -24.05 1.72 -2.42
CA VAL A 176 -24.24 2.79 -3.42
C VAL A 176 -23.71 2.39 -4.81
N LYS A 177 -22.63 1.60 -4.89
CA LYS A 177 -22.08 1.09 -6.16
C LYS A 177 -22.94 -0.01 -6.80
N SER A 178 -23.78 -0.69 -6.03
CA SER A 178 -24.61 -1.81 -6.47
C SER A 178 -26.01 -1.39 -6.96
N ASN A 179 -26.40 -0.14 -6.70
CA ASN A 179 -27.65 0.49 -7.13
C ASN A 179 -27.40 1.40 -8.35
#